data_cc77f28ef9b33c9fa35eaae02636bfaf
#
_entry.id   cc77f28ef9b33c9fa35eaae02636bfaf
#
_cell.length_a   1.000
_cell.length_b   1.000
_cell.length_c   1.000
_cell.angle_alpha   90.00
_cell.angle_beta   90.00
_cell.angle_gamma   90.00
#
_symmetry.space_group_name_H-M   'P 1'
#
loop_
_entity.id
_entity.type
_entity.pdbx_description
1 polymer ?
#
loop_
_entity_poly.entity_id
_entity_poly.type
_entity_poly.pdbx_seq_one_letter_code
_entity_poly.pdbx_strand_id
1 'polypeptide(L)'
;MGDKESQPQDGLLYSHPRFWQGLLILAIFLNVYVILNSDLGLDAHVEGAYVETEEGWVLDWGDTRTEDPLASNPEDAKIVAEHNVKSEMIVPFAVLGMILAILVVTKSGLDRDTTMVLMLNPALIFSIGRGYAEYTYLGILAIAWMTWNLNRESGENRIWPRLIAITIASGLMLSIWSLKMKIEPIELLFPLLGLIVIGCLIDRIPDEWLNPKKALSGGFGLGLLVIIVAGMLGYGSFSIVMSEPIRFIQALPISVFGVIIVYGLVGMVLWPFARQTWEQMSETSDRVTGELSLFVGTMAGLIVAYVACLWAYESILWDSAWPWHMWTMGNNGRYITILAIPSYLLIQRVNNDLNWRKPMAVAGLLLILPISMAAGIHGQTYWTDDAAEILSTHMEDDEDFLFIHDAMLGMHYLYTFHTHIDDVNERNITGHWRAPNSNWQSELFAEQTIQNRGNLSSVKWVVLAPGVEWEEPPEDWQSKTGMADFMNGGGEWQVWSQNQVFSVSET
;
A
#
# COMPACT_ATOMS: atom_id res chain seq x y z
N MET A 1 7.13 31.15 -46.93
CA MET A 1 6.04 30.67 -46.10
C MET A 1 6.45 30.99 -44.68
N GLY A 2 5.83 32.03 -44.10
CA GLY A 2 6.34 32.60 -42.85
C GLY A 2 6.05 31.70 -41.66
N ASP A 3 7.06 31.49 -40.85
CA ASP A 3 6.94 30.95 -39.50
C ASP A 3 5.98 31.82 -38.68
N LYS A 4 4.83 31.28 -38.38
CA LYS A 4 3.99 31.86 -37.33
C LYS A 4 4.70 31.52 -36.01
N GLU A 5 5.52 32.45 -35.53
CA GLU A 5 5.85 32.53 -34.12
C GLU A 5 4.51 32.48 -33.35
N SER A 6 4.30 31.40 -32.61
CA SER A 6 3.19 31.29 -31.67
C SER A 6 3.40 32.37 -30.62
N GLN A 7 2.56 33.42 -30.69
CA GLN A 7 2.49 34.42 -29.63
C GLN A 7 2.35 33.71 -28.28
N PRO A 8 3.08 34.14 -27.25
CA PRO A 8 2.89 33.61 -25.92
C PRO A 8 1.42 33.85 -25.54
N GLN A 9 0.75 32.80 -25.07
CA GLN A 9 -0.60 32.88 -24.54
C GLN A 9 -0.57 33.61 -23.17
N ASP A 10 -0.23 34.89 -23.20
CA ASP A 10 -0.20 35.81 -22.06
C ASP A 10 -1.63 36.03 -21.53
N GLY A 11 -2.14 35.13 -20.74
CA GLY A 11 -3.48 35.25 -20.16
C GLY A 11 -3.98 34.04 -19.42
N LEU A 12 -3.30 32.91 -19.54
CA LEU A 12 -3.71 31.69 -18.82
C LEU A 12 -3.07 31.65 -17.44
N LEU A 13 -3.85 31.32 -16.42
CA LEU A 13 -3.44 31.29 -15.01
C LEU A 13 -2.15 30.47 -14.77
N TYR A 14 -1.99 29.39 -15.51
CA TYR A 14 -0.82 28.49 -15.40
C TYR A 14 0.44 29.01 -16.11
N SER A 15 0.38 30.07 -16.91
CA SER A 15 1.57 30.73 -17.43
C SER A 15 2.28 31.58 -16.37
N HIS A 16 1.58 31.89 -15.27
CA HIS A 16 2.10 32.76 -14.22
C HIS A 16 2.99 32.00 -13.22
N PRO A 17 4.22 32.49 -12.91
CA PRO A 17 5.11 31.83 -11.93
C PRO A 17 4.48 31.59 -10.56
N ARG A 18 3.58 32.48 -10.10
CA ARG A 18 2.88 32.36 -8.81
C ARG A 18 1.99 31.11 -8.73
N PHE A 19 1.41 30.65 -9.85
CA PHE A 19 0.64 29.42 -9.88
C PHE A 19 1.50 28.21 -9.47
N TRP A 20 2.68 28.09 -10.06
CA TRP A 20 3.63 26.98 -9.78
C TRP A 20 4.22 27.08 -8.37
N GLN A 21 4.45 28.30 -7.86
CA GLN A 21 4.83 28.50 -6.48
C GLN A 21 3.72 28.07 -5.51
N GLY A 22 2.48 28.39 -5.82
CA GLY A 22 1.30 27.95 -5.05
C GLY A 22 1.18 26.43 -4.99
N LEU A 23 1.33 25.76 -6.14
CA LEU A 23 1.32 24.28 -6.19
C LEU A 23 2.47 23.65 -5.40
N LEU A 24 3.66 24.23 -5.43
CA LEU A 24 4.78 23.74 -4.64
C LEU A 24 4.53 23.89 -3.13
N ILE A 25 3.98 25.05 -2.71
CA ILE A 25 3.61 25.28 -1.30
C ILE A 25 2.55 24.26 -0.87
N LEU A 26 1.54 24.03 -1.73
CA LEU A 26 0.50 23.03 -1.47
C LEU A 26 1.09 21.62 -1.36
N ALA A 27 2.01 21.24 -2.25
CA ALA A 27 2.67 19.95 -2.22
C ALA A 27 3.44 19.73 -0.90
N ILE A 28 4.20 20.73 -0.47
CA ILE A 28 4.91 20.69 0.82
C ILE A 28 3.91 20.59 1.96
N PHE A 29 2.88 21.45 1.95
CA PHE A 29 1.86 21.47 3.00
C PHE A 29 1.18 20.11 3.15
N LEU A 30 0.71 19.49 2.04
CA LEU A 30 0.01 18.21 2.09
C LEU A 30 0.89 17.10 2.66
N ASN A 31 2.15 17.01 2.23
CA ASN A 31 3.07 16.00 2.74
C ASN A 31 3.39 16.21 4.23
N VAL A 32 3.62 17.45 4.67
CA VAL A 32 3.90 17.75 6.08
C VAL A 32 2.65 17.50 6.93
N TYR A 33 1.49 17.95 6.43
CA TYR A 33 0.23 17.80 7.17
C TYR A 33 -0.12 16.33 7.40
N VAL A 34 0.00 15.48 6.38
CA VAL A 34 -0.31 14.05 6.51
C VAL A 34 0.65 13.34 7.46
N ILE A 35 1.94 13.72 7.48
CA ILE A 35 2.93 13.18 8.42
C ILE A 35 2.57 13.50 9.88
N LEU A 36 2.02 14.69 10.11
CA LEU A 36 1.74 15.20 11.47
C LEU A 36 0.34 14.83 11.98
N ASN A 37 -0.61 14.54 11.10
CA ASN A 37 -2.03 14.45 11.45
C ASN A 37 -2.73 13.19 10.94
N SER A 38 -2.03 12.26 10.29
CA SER A 38 -2.64 10.99 9.87
C SER A 38 -2.27 9.88 10.81
N ASP A 39 -3.27 9.06 11.14
CA ASP A 39 -3.05 7.79 11.80
C ASP A 39 -2.45 6.77 10.83
N LEU A 40 -1.91 5.69 11.39
CA LEU A 40 -1.38 4.59 10.60
C LEU A 40 -2.49 3.98 9.75
N GLY A 41 -2.13 3.49 8.57
CA GLY A 41 -3.07 2.72 7.75
C GLY A 41 -3.43 1.39 8.41
N LEU A 42 -4.62 0.87 8.12
CA LEU A 42 -5.09 -0.41 8.66
C LEU A 42 -4.06 -1.54 8.48
N ASP A 43 -3.44 -1.64 7.30
CA ASP A 43 -2.40 -2.65 7.04
C ASP A 43 -1.17 -2.47 7.94
N ALA A 44 -0.84 -1.23 8.31
CA ALA A 44 0.30 -0.96 9.18
C ALA A 44 0.03 -1.40 10.63
N HIS A 45 -1.20 -1.25 11.10
CA HIS A 45 -1.63 -1.80 12.39
C HIS A 45 -1.56 -3.32 12.40
N VAL A 46 -2.10 -3.97 11.37
CA VAL A 46 -2.05 -5.43 11.24
C VAL A 46 -0.62 -5.96 11.15
N GLU A 47 0.26 -5.27 10.44
CA GLU A 47 1.69 -5.66 10.36
C GLU A 47 2.39 -5.61 11.74
N GLY A 48 1.81 -4.90 12.71
CA GLY A 48 2.29 -4.81 14.08
C GLY A 48 1.59 -5.71 15.09
N ALA A 49 0.45 -6.29 14.74
CA ALA A 49 -0.29 -7.18 15.61
C ALA A 49 0.28 -8.61 15.51
N TYR A 50 0.83 -9.09 16.62
CA TYR A 50 1.37 -10.45 16.74
C TYR A 50 0.77 -11.12 17.94
N VAL A 51 0.64 -12.43 17.84
CA VAL A 51 0.25 -13.30 18.94
C VAL A 51 1.46 -14.11 19.38
N GLU A 52 1.70 -14.17 20.67
CA GLU A 52 2.72 -15.03 21.26
C GLU A 52 2.18 -16.47 21.35
N THR A 53 2.88 -17.39 20.71
CA THR A 53 2.59 -18.82 20.76
C THR A 53 3.81 -19.58 21.30
N GLU A 54 3.65 -20.87 21.64
CA GLU A 54 4.79 -21.72 22.01
C GLU A 54 5.88 -21.79 20.95
N GLU A 55 5.54 -21.55 19.68
CA GLU A 55 6.46 -21.54 18.54
C GLU A 55 7.06 -20.14 18.26
N GLY A 56 6.69 -19.12 19.03
CA GLY A 56 7.11 -17.73 18.88
C GLY A 56 5.99 -16.78 18.44
N TRP A 57 6.39 -15.58 18.02
CA TRP A 57 5.47 -14.54 17.60
C TRP A 57 4.91 -14.82 16.21
N VAL A 58 3.60 -14.93 16.07
CA VAL A 58 2.89 -15.15 14.81
C VAL A 58 1.92 -14.00 14.59
N LEU A 59 1.84 -13.49 13.36
CA LEU A 59 0.82 -12.51 13.00
C LEU A 59 -0.56 -13.19 13.08
N ASP A 60 -1.40 -12.71 14.00
CA ASP A 60 -2.75 -13.20 14.14
C ASP A 60 -3.69 -12.50 13.14
N TRP A 61 -4.21 -13.28 12.22
CA TRP A 61 -5.26 -12.85 11.30
C TRP A 61 -6.66 -13.18 11.84
N GLY A 62 -6.72 -13.73 13.06
CA GLY A 62 -7.94 -14.10 13.75
C GLY A 62 -8.75 -15.22 13.11
N ASP A 63 -9.95 -15.37 13.61
CA ASP A 63 -10.91 -16.43 13.27
C ASP A 63 -11.42 -16.43 11.82
N THR A 64 -10.98 -15.51 10.99
CA THR A 64 -11.38 -15.45 9.58
C THR A 64 -10.87 -16.63 8.77
N ARG A 65 -9.89 -17.35 9.30
CA ARG A 65 -9.37 -18.59 8.73
C ARG A 65 -9.92 -19.75 9.51
N THR A 66 -10.64 -20.60 8.85
CA THR A 66 -11.44 -21.71 9.37
C THR A 66 -10.70 -22.74 10.21
N GLU A 67 -9.39 -22.67 10.36
CA GLU A 67 -8.55 -23.61 11.13
C GLU A 67 -7.39 -22.84 11.79
N ASP A 68 -7.66 -21.68 12.38
CA ASP A 68 -6.65 -20.93 13.08
C ASP A 68 -6.26 -21.70 14.37
N PRO A 69 -5.00 -22.10 14.53
CA PRO A 69 -4.53 -22.73 15.77
C PRO A 69 -4.67 -21.81 16.99
N LEU A 70 -4.76 -20.49 16.80
CA LEU A 70 -5.00 -19.54 17.89
C LEU A 70 -6.42 -19.56 18.38
N ALA A 71 -7.40 -19.84 17.52
CA ALA A 71 -8.79 -20.06 17.93
C ALA A 71 -8.97 -21.34 18.75
N SER A 72 -8.00 -22.26 18.71
CA SER A 72 -8.02 -23.49 19.50
C SER A 72 -7.51 -23.33 20.93
N ASN A 73 -6.77 -22.24 21.23
CA ASN A 73 -6.22 -21.98 22.57
C ASN A 73 -6.27 -20.48 22.91
N PRO A 74 -7.44 -19.87 23.05
CA PRO A 74 -7.56 -18.44 23.34
C PRO A 74 -6.94 -18.02 24.68
N GLU A 75 -6.74 -18.94 25.62
CA GLU A 75 -6.07 -18.66 26.89
C GLU A 75 -4.55 -18.45 26.74
N ASP A 76 -3.93 -18.99 25.67
CA ASP A 76 -2.51 -18.89 25.40
C ASP A 76 -2.17 -17.78 24.37
N ALA A 77 -3.19 -17.23 23.72
CA ALA A 77 -3.03 -16.21 22.70
C ALA A 77 -3.17 -14.81 23.33
N LYS A 78 -2.04 -14.20 23.68
CA LYS A 78 -2.02 -12.75 23.93
C LYS A 78 -1.86 -12.02 22.62
N ILE A 79 -2.87 -11.21 22.27
CA ILE A 79 -2.65 -10.17 21.25
C ILE A 79 -1.72 -9.16 21.90
N VAL A 80 -0.45 -9.27 21.59
CA VAL A 80 0.51 -8.27 22.03
C VAL A 80 0.44 -7.16 21.00
N ALA A 81 -0.35 -6.16 21.30
CA ALA A 81 -0.22 -4.86 20.68
C ALA A 81 1.10 -4.24 21.17
N GLU A 82 2.25 -4.78 20.77
CA GLU A 82 3.45 -4.00 20.86
C GLU A 82 3.23 -2.77 20.00
N HIS A 83 3.25 -1.63 20.65
CA HIS A 83 3.34 -0.34 20.03
C HIS A 83 4.41 -0.43 18.95
N ASN A 84 4.01 -0.30 17.78
CA ASN A 84 4.60 -0.74 16.57
C ASN A 84 5.97 -0.09 16.36
N VAL A 85 7.03 -0.65 16.93
CA VAL A 85 8.41 -0.24 16.65
C VAL A 85 8.64 -0.20 15.13
N LYS A 86 7.96 -1.07 14.38
CA LYS A 86 8.02 -1.05 12.91
C LYS A 86 7.31 0.17 12.32
N SER A 87 6.16 0.57 12.82
CA SER A 87 5.45 1.75 12.31
C SER A 87 6.11 3.05 12.71
N GLU A 88 6.65 3.15 13.91
CA GLU A 88 7.47 4.28 14.34
C GLU A 88 8.73 4.46 13.46
N MET A 89 9.23 3.38 12.87
CA MET A 89 10.34 3.43 11.92
C MET A 89 9.90 3.68 10.48
N ILE A 90 8.75 3.18 10.03
CA ILE A 90 8.33 3.27 8.64
C ILE A 90 8.14 4.72 8.20
N VAL A 91 7.52 5.58 9.01
CA VAL A 91 7.32 7.00 8.68
C VAL A 91 8.65 7.76 8.53
N PRO A 92 9.61 7.66 9.46
CA PRO A 92 10.95 8.23 9.27
C PRO A 92 11.67 7.70 8.03
N PHE A 93 11.57 6.40 7.71
CA PHE A 93 12.15 5.84 6.49
C PHE A 93 11.46 6.35 5.23
N ALA A 94 10.14 6.53 5.23
CA ALA A 94 9.41 7.13 4.12
C ALA A 94 9.81 8.59 3.90
N VAL A 95 9.98 9.37 4.96
CA VAL A 95 10.49 10.75 4.90
C VAL A 95 11.92 10.79 4.34
N LEU A 96 12.80 9.90 4.81
CA LEU A 96 14.14 9.75 4.25
C LEU A 96 14.08 9.39 2.76
N GLY A 97 13.22 8.44 2.39
CA GLY A 97 12.99 8.06 0.99
C GLY A 97 12.53 9.23 0.13
N MET A 98 11.62 10.07 0.63
CA MET A 98 11.18 11.30 -0.03
C MET A 98 12.35 12.28 -0.24
N ILE A 99 13.17 12.52 0.78
CA ILE A 99 14.35 13.39 0.69
C ILE A 99 15.32 12.86 -0.36
N LEU A 100 15.60 11.56 -0.34
CA LEU A 100 16.46 10.90 -1.31
C LEU A 100 15.88 10.99 -2.72
N ALA A 101 14.57 10.81 -2.90
CA ALA A 101 13.89 10.97 -4.18
C ALA A 101 14.04 12.39 -4.74
N ILE A 102 13.86 13.41 -3.91
CA ILE A 102 14.07 14.82 -4.28
C ILE A 102 15.52 15.06 -4.71
N LEU A 103 16.50 14.54 -3.96
CA LEU A 103 17.91 14.65 -4.30
C LEU A 103 18.24 13.98 -5.66
N VAL A 104 17.64 12.82 -5.91
CA VAL A 104 17.82 12.11 -7.18
C VAL A 104 17.20 12.88 -8.34
N VAL A 105 15.98 13.39 -8.19
CA VAL A 105 15.33 14.22 -9.21
C VAL A 105 16.20 15.41 -9.58
N THR A 106 16.70 16.14 -8.59
CA THR A 106 17.54 17.33 -8.82
C THR A 106 18.91 16.98 -9.47
N LYS A 107 19.54 15.89 -9.01
CA LYS A 107 20.83 15.41 -9.56
C LYS A 107 20.71 14.84 -10.97
N SER A 108 19.57 14.26 -11.31
CA SER A 108 19.31 13.68 -12.65
C SER A 108 18.99 14.73 -13.71
N GLY A 109 18.95 16.01 -13.36
CA GLY A 109 18.65 17.09 -14.29
C GLY A 109 17.16 17.24 -14.62
N LEU A 110 16.29 16.58 -13.85
CA LEU A 110 14.84 16.84 -13.89
C LEU A 110 14.57 18.20 -13.26
N ASP A 111 13.59 18.92 -13.79
CA ASP A 111 13.29 20.27 -13.35
C ASP A 111 12.56 20.31 -11.98
N ARG A 112 12.43 21.54 -11.44
CA ARG A 112 11.73 21.78 -10.17
C ARG A 112 10.25 21.40 -10.26
N ASP A 113 9.63 21.60 -11.42
CA ASP A 113 8.21 21.31 -11.62
C ASP A 113 7.97 19.79 -11.53
N THR A 114 8.93 18.96 -11.97
CA THR A 114 8.90 17.50 -11.79
C THR A 114 8.94 17.08 -10.29
N THR A 115 9.78 17.75 -9.50
CA THR A 115 9.80 17.50 -8.05
C THR A 115 8.43 17.79 -7.41
N MET A 116 7.83 18.92 -7.79
CA MET A 116 6.49 19.28 -7.31
C MET A 116 5.43 18.24 -7.72
N VAL A 117 5.46 17.79 -8.98
CA VAL A 117 4.52 16.74 -9.45
C VAL A 117 4.69 15.44 -8.69
N LEU A 118 5.94 15.04 -8.41
CA LEU A 118 6.24 13.89 -7.58
C LEU A 118 5.60 14.03 -6.19
N MET A 119 5.78 15.19 -5.55
CA MET A 119 5.23 15.46 -4.21
C MET A 119 3.70 15.63 -4.21
N LEU A 120 3.08 15.96 -5.34
CA LEU A 120 1.62 16.04 -5.49
C LEU A 120 0.99 14.69 -5.87
N ASN A 121 1.78 13.63 -6.06
CA ASN A 121 1.21 12.32 -6.37
C ASN A 121 0.32 11.85 -5.22
N PRO A 122 -1.00 11.59 -5.45
CA PRO A 122 -1.94 11.29 -4.38
C PRO A 122 -1.58 9.99 -3.63
N ALA A 123 -1.05 8.98 -4.34
CA ALA A 123 -0.65 7.73 -3.71
C ALA A 123 0.56 7.89 -2.79
N LEU A 124 1.52 8.75 -3.15
CA LEU A 124 2.68 9.05 -2.31
C LEU A 124 2.29 9.89 -1.09
N ILE A 125 1.40 10.89 -1.26
CA ILE A 125 0.86 11.67 -0.14
C ILE A 125 0.11 10.73 0.82
N PHE A 126 -0.75 9.85 0.27
CA PHE A 126 -1.48 8.88 1.06
C PHE A 126 -0.56 7.98 1.88
N SER A 127 0.57 7.56 1.31
CA SER A 127 1.47 6.58 1.93
C SER A 127 2.33 7.16 3.05
N ILE A 128 2.81 8.41 2.90
CA ILE A 128 3.93 8.91 3.71
C ILE A 128 3.65 9.00 5.20
N GLY A 129 2.44 9.34 5.59
CA GLY A 129 2.05 9.48 7.00
C GLY A 129 1.36 8.26 7.60
N ARG A 130 1.08 7.25 6.77
CA ARG A 130 0.25 6.09 7.15
C ARG A 130 1.00 4.77 7.28
N GLY A 131 2.31 4.82 7.37
CA GLY A 131 3.14 3.62 7.54
C GLY A 131 3.30 2.77 6.26
N TYR A 132 2.97 3.30 5.07
CA TYR A 132 3.21 2.63 3.81
C TYR A 132 4.57 3.00 3.22
N ALA A 133 5.26 2.03 2.65
CA ALA A 133 6.68 2.13 2.32
C ALA A 133 6.98 2.65 0.90
N GLU A 134 6.01 3.19 0.15
CA GLU A 134 6.18 3.58 -1.25
C GLU A 134 7.30 4.61 -1.45
N TYR A 135 7.39 5.64 -0.59
CA TYR A 135 8.51 6.59 -0.68
C TYR A 135 9.87 5.95 -0.36
N THR A 136 9.91 5.00 0.55
CA THR A 136 11.13 4.25 0.86
C THR A 136 11.62 3.48 -0.35
N TYR A 137 10.73 2.74 -1.01
CA TYR A 137 11.05 2.00 -2.23
C TYR A 137 11.42 2.92 -3.40
N LEU A 138 10.69 4.03 -3.56
CA LEU A 138 10.99 5.03 -4.56
C LEU A 138 12.43 5.55 -4.41
N GLY A 139 12.83 5.90 -3.19
CA GLY A 139 14.19 6.35 -2.87
C GLY A 139 15.24 5.28 -3.16
N ILE A 140 14.99 4.03 -2.75
CA ILE A 140 15.91 2.89 -2.96
C ILE A 140 16.12 2.65 -4.47
N LEU A 141 15.03 2.57 -5.25
CA LEU A 141 15.11 2.31 -6.68
C LEU A 141 15.76 3.46 -7.44
N ALA A 142 15.48 4.69 -7.05
CA ALA A 142 16.10 5.86 -7.65
C ALA A 142 17.62 5.90 -7.43
N ILE A 143 18.08 5.61 -6.21
CA ILE A 143 19.51 5.52 -5.89
C ILE A 143 20.17 4.35 -6.63
N ALA A 144 19.52 3.20 -6.67
CA ALA A 144 20.01 2.04 -7.39
C ALA A 144 20.22 2.37 -8.89
N TRP A 145 19.23 3.01 -9.50
CA TRP A 145 19.34 3.46 -10.88
C TRP A 145 20.46 4.49 -11.09
N MET A 146 20.59 5.48 -10.23
CA MET A 146 21.70 6.44 -10.30
C MET A 146 23.05 5.77 -10.20
N THR A 147 23.23 4.86 -9.23
CA THR A 147 24.47 4.12 -9.05
C THR A 147 24.81 3.28 -10.28
N TRP A 148 23.78 2.68 -10.89
CA TRP A 148 23.95 1.96 -12.16
C TRP A 148 24.44 2.86 -13.30
N ASN A 149 23.86 4.06 -13.43
CA ASN A 149 24.20 4.98 -14.52
C ASN A 149 25.53 5.69 -14.38
N LEU A 150 25.91 6.09 -13.16
CA LEU A 150 27.16 6.80 -12.90
C LEU A 150 28.38 6.08 -13.49
N ASN A 151 28.33 4.77 -13.61
CA ASN A 151 29.38 3.99 -14.21
C ASN A 151 29.39 3.98 -15.73
N ARG A 152 28.27 4.15 -16.37
CA ARG A 152 28.14 4.10 -17.81
C ARG A 152 28.49 5.42 -18.46
N GLU A 153 28.13 6.52 -17.83
CA GLU A 153 28.44 7.87 -18.31
C GLU A 153 29.94 8.18 -18.21
N SER A 154 30.65 7.56 -17.25
CA SER A 154 32.11 7.71 -17.12
C SER A 154 32.94 6.89 -18.11
N GLY A 155 32.29 6.09 -18.96
CA GLY A 155 32.98 5.22 -19.94
C GLY A 155 33.75 4.05 -19.30
N GLU A 156 33.75 3.93 -17.98
CA GLU A 156 34.38 2.84 -17.26
C GLU A 156 33.37 1.71 -17.03
N ASN A 157 33.58 0.61 -17.71
CA ASN A 157 32.75 -0.61 -17.59
C ASN A 157 33.00 -1.33 -16.23
N ARG A 158 32.74 -0.66 -15.11
CA ARG A 158 32.92 -1.26 -13.79
C ARG A 158 31.66 -2.06 -13.43
N ILE A 159 31.82 -3.36 -13.36
CA ILE A 159 30.74 -4.28 -12.95
C ILE A 159 30.32 -4.07 -11.48
N TRP A 160 31.28 -3.71 -10.62
CA TRP A 160 31.07 -3.65 -9.17
C TRP A 160 29.97 -2.71 -8.70
N PRO A 161 29.85 -1.45 -9.13
CA PRO A 161 28.77 -0.59 -8.68
C PRO A 161 27.37 -1.06 -9.15
N ARG A 162 27.29 -1.75 -10.28
CA ARG A 162 26.02 -2.38 -10.71
C ARG A 162 25.64 -3.51 -9.77
N LEU A 163 26.59 -4.37 -9.42
CA LEU A 163 26.35 -5.46 -8.48
C LEU A 163 25.96 -4.91 -7.11
N ILE A 164 26.65 -3.85 -6.64
CA ILE A 164 26.30 -3.17 -5.39
C ILE A 164 24.88 -2.60 -5.47
N ALA A 165 24.52 -1.88 -6.53
CA ALA A 165 23.19 -1.31 -6.72
C ALA A 165 22.10 -2.40 -6.72
N ILE A 166 22.31 -3.49 -7.47
CA ILE A 166 21.38 -4.63 -7.51
C ILE A 166 21.28 -5.29 -6.13
N THR A 167 22.41 -5.56 -5.49
CA THR A 167 22.42 -6.26 -4.20
C THR A 167 21.71 -5.45 -3.12
N ILE A 168 22.00 -4.14 -3.02
CA ILE A 168 21.37 -3.29 -2.02
C ILE A 168 19.87 -3.13 -2.30
N ALA A 169 19.49 -2.72 -3.52
CA ALA A 169 18.08 -2.48 -3.83
C ALA A 169 17.26 -3.77 -3.76
N SER A 170 17.74 -4.85 -4.39
CA SER A 170 17.03 -6.12 -4.40
C SER A 170 17.00 -6.76 -3.01
N GLY A 171 18.11 -6.70 -2.27
CA GLY A 171 18.17 -7.23 -0.92
C GLY A 171 17.20 -6.54 0.03
N LEU A 172 17.13 -5.21 0.00
CA LEU A 172 16.17 -4.45 0.81
C LEU A 172 14.72 -4.74 0.41
N MET A 173 14.42 -4.72 -0.89
CA MET A 173 13.06 -5.01 -1.36
C MET A 173 12.63 -6.44 -1.05
N LEU A 174 13.49 -7.41 -1.29
CA LEU A 174 13.20 -8.81 -0.98
C LEU A 174 13.05 -9.04 0.52
N SER A 175 13.84 -8.38 1.37
CA SER A 175 13.69 -8.48 2.83
C SER A 175 12.33 -8.00 3.29
N ILE A 176 11.83 -6.88 2.74
CA ILE A 176 10.51 -6.37 3.09
C ILE A 176 9.41 -7.30 2.55
N TRP A 177 9.58 -7.84 1.34
CA TRP A 177 8.64 -8.81 0.76
C TRP A 177 8.62 -10.13 1.53
N SER A 178 9.78 -10.57 2.04
CA SER A 178 9.89 -11.74 2.91
C SER A 178 8.98 -11.62 4.13
N LEU A 179 9.02 -10.46 4.78
CA LEU A 179 8.17 -10.20 5.93
C LEU A 179 6.68 -10.22 5.57
N LYS A 180 6.29 -9.62 4.42
CA LYS A 180 4.89 -9.58 3.97
C LYS A 180 4.38 -10.93 3.45
N MET A 181 5.21 -11.70 2.77
CA MET A 181 4.84 -12.92 2.07
C MET A 181 5.18 -14.19 2.85
N LYS A 182 5.68 -14.06 4.08
CA LYS A 182 6.15 -15.20 4.90
C LYS A 182 7.12 -16.11 4.14
N ILE A 183 8.02 -15.53 3.35
CA ILE A 183 9.06 -16.25 2.60
C ILE A 183 10.28 -16.39 3.51
N GLU A 184 10.77 -17.61 3.66
CA GLU A 184 11.96 -17.87 4.45
C GLU A 184 13.17 -17.11 3.88
N PRO A 185 14.01 -16.47 4.72
CA PRO A 185 15.16 -15.67 4.27
C PRO A 185 16.10 -16.42 3.34
N ILE A 186 16.24 -17.75 3.51
CA ILE A 186 17.09 -18.58 2.66
C ILE A 186 16.54 -18.69 1.24
N GLU A 187 15.24 -18.67 1.07
CA GLU A 187 14.57 -18.73 -0.24
C GLU A 187 14.81 -17.48 -1.06
N LEU A 188 15.04 -16.34 -0.39
CA LEU A 188 15.37 -15.07 -1.06
C LEU A 188 16.75 -15.06 -1.70
N LEU A 189 17.64 -15.96 -1.27
CA LEU A 189 18.99 -16.05 -1.83
C LEU A 189 18.96 -16.40 -3.33
N PHE A 190 18.04 -17.26 -3.75
CA PHE A 190 17.94 -17.67 -5.15
C PHE A 190 17.52 -16.54 -6.08
N PRO A 191 16.42 -15.78 -5.83
CA PRO A 191 16.08 -14.63 -6.66
C PRO A 191 17.16 -13.53 -6.62
N LEU A 192 17.82 -13.30 -5.47
CA LEU A 192 18.91 -12.35 -5.36
C LEU A 192 20.10 -12.76 -6.24
N LEU A 193 20.52 -14.02 -6.19
CA LEU A 193 21.58 -14.55 -7.06
C LEU A 193 21.17 -14.46 -8.55
N GLY A 194 19.90 -14.75 -8.87
CA GLY A 194 19.38 -14.57 -10.23
C GLY A 194 19.51 -13.15 -10.73
N LEU A 195 19.15 -12.15 -9.92
CA LEU A 195 19.29 -10.74 -10.25
C LEU A 195 20.74 -10.32 -10.43
N ILE A 196 21.65 -10.81 -9.59
CA ILE A 196 23.10 -10.58 -9.73
C ILE A 196 23.61 -11.16 -11.05
N VAL A 197 23.21 -12.38 -11.40
CA VAL A 197 23.59 -13.01 -12.67
C VAL A 197 23.05 -12.20 -13.86
N ILE A 198 21.79 -11.74 -13.82
CA ILE A 198 21.23 -10.87 -14.84
C ILE A 198 22.03 -9.58 -14.97
N GLY A 199 22.39 -8.95 -13.85
CA GLY A 199 23.22 -7.75 -13.81
C GLY A 199 24.62 -7.96 -14.44
N CYS A 200 25.20 -9.15 -14.29
CA CYS A 200 26.46 -9.53 -14.93
C CYS A 200 26.29 -9.77 -16.45
N LEU A 201 25.14 -10.25 -16.86
CA LEU A 201 24.90 -10.65 -18.25
C LEU A 201 24.30 -9.55 -19.12
N ILE A 202 23.84 -8.45 -18.53
CA ILE A 202 23.13 -7.39 -19.26
C ILE A 202 23.97 -6.80 -20.40
N ASP A 203 25.29 -6.76 -20.26
CA ASP A 203 26.20 -6.27 -21.31
C ASP A 203 26.28 -7.20 -22.53
N ARG A 204 25.85 -8.46 -22.36
CA ARG A 204 25.77 -9.44 -23.44
C ARG A 204 24.46 -9.39 -24.22
N ILE A 205 23.50 -8.60 -23.74
CA ILE A 205 22.23 -8.43 -24.46
C ILE A 205 22.51 -7.61 -25.72
N PRO A 206 22.14 -8.11 -26.92
CA PRO A 206 22.31 -7.37 -28.16
C PRO A 206 21.55 -6.04 -28.14
N ASP A 207 22.13 -4.98 -28.71
CA ASP A 207 21.52 -3.64 -28.74
C ASP A 207 20.16 -3.63 -29.43
N GLU A 208 19.94 -4.55 -30.38
CA GLU A 208 18.63 -4.72 -31.05
C GLU A 208 17.48 -5.08 -30.10
N TRP A 209 17.79 -5.78 -29.00
CA TRP A 209 16.83 -6.16 -27.98
C TRP A 209 16.61 -5.03 -26.95
N LEU A 210 17.58 -4.14 -26.86
CA LEU A 210 17.54 -2.96 -25.98
C LEU A 210 16.96 -1.72 -26.68
N ASN A 211 16.34 -1.87 -27.87
CA ASN A 211 15.48 -0.82 -28.39
C ASN A 211 14.41 -0.48 -27.35
N PRO A 212 14.24 0.80 -26.93
CA PRO A 212 13.43 1.18 -25.78
C PRO A 212 12.00 0.62 -25.83
N LYS A 213 11.36 0.63 -26.99
CA LYS A 213 10.00 0.09 -27.16
C LYS A 213 9.92 -1.42 -26.97
N LYS A 214 10.87 -2.15 -27.56
CA LYS A 214 10.97 -3.62 -27.41
C LYS A 214 11.35 -3.99 -25.98
N ALA A 215 12.30 -3.26 -25.39
CA ALA A 215 12.76 -3.45 -24.04
C ALA A 215 11.66 -3.22 -23.01
N LEU A 216 10.85 -2.16 -23.15
CA LEU A 216 9.69 -1.90 -22.27
C LEU A 216 8.67 -3.03 -22.36
N SER A 217 8.27 -3.41 -23.57
CA SER A 217 7.24 -4.45 -23.77
C SER A 217 7.76 -5.84 -23.38
N GLY A 218 8.99 -6.17 -23.74
CA GLY A 218 9.64 -7.43 -23.36
C GLY A 218 9.89 -7.52 -21.86
N GLY A 219 10.32 -6.42 -21.25
CA GLY A 219 10.46 -6.29 -19.80
C GLY A 219 9.14 -6.55 -19.08
N PHE A 220 8.06 -5.92 -19.52
CA PHE A 220 6.74 -6.16 -18.95
C PHE A 220 6.36 -7.64 -18.97
N GLY A 221 6.51 -8.29 -20.12
CA GLY A 221 6.29 -9.74 -20.24
C GLY A 221 7.22 -10.56 -19.33
N LEU A 222 8.49 -10.15 -19.20
CA LEU A 222 9.44 -10.79 -18.27
C LEU A 222 9.00 -10.66 -16.82
N GLY A 223 8.54 -9.48 -16.39
CA GLY A 223 8.02 -9.27 -15.04
C GLY A 223 6.82 -10.18 -14.71
N LEU A 224 5.86 -10.27 -15.63
CA LEU A 224 4.75 -11.22 -15.49
C LEU A 224 5.26 -12.67 -15.37
N LEU A 225 6.19 -13.06 -16.23
CA LEU A 225 6.74 -14.41 -16.25
C LEU A 225 7.45 -14.77 -14.94
N VAL A 226 8.20 -13.85 -14.35
CA VAL A 226 8.89 -14.07 -13.06
C VAL A 226 7.90 -14.45 -11.96
N ILE A 227 6.79 -13.73 -11.82
CA ILE A 227 5.76 -14.06 -10.81
C ILE A 227 5.08 -15.40 -11.11
N ILE A 228 4.79 -15.68 -12.39
CA ILE A 228 4.20 -16.97 -12.78
C ILE A 228 5.15 -18.13 -12.42
N VAL A 229 6.43 -17.98 -12.71
CA VAL A 229 7.45 -18.99 -12.38
C VAL A 229 7.59 -19.14 -10.86
N ALA A 230 7.63 -18.03 -10.12
CA ALA A 230 7.65 -18.05 -8.65
C ALA A 230 6.43 -18.80 -8.09
N GLY A 231 5.24 -18.56 -8.64
CA GLY A 231 4.02 -19.29 -8.28
C GLY A 231 4.10 -20.79 -8.60
N MET A 232 4.65 -21.16 -9.77
CA MET A 232 4.87 -22.57 -10.14
C MET A 232 5.86 -23.28 -9.22
N LEU A 233 6.80 -22.56 -8.64
CA LEU A 233 7.77 -23.07 -7.66
C LEU A 233 7.22 -23.07 -6.22
N GLY A 234 5.99 -22.60 -6.01
CA GLY A 234 5.34 -22.61 -4.69
C GLY A 234 5.80 -21.51 -3.74
N TYR A 235 6.39 -20.42 -4.25
CA TYR A 235 6.84 -19.31 -3.40
C TYR A 235 5.65 -18.54 -2.80
N GLY A 236 5.42 -18.70 -1.50
CA GLY A 236 4.49 -17.92 -0.70
C GLY A 236 3.10 -17.71 -1.37
N SER A 237 2.57 -16.53 -1.25
CA SER A 237 1.25 -16.16 -1.85
C SER A 237 1.21 -16.22 -3.38
N PHE A 238 2.37 -16.30 -4.07
CA PHE A 238 2.39 -16.48 -5.53
C PHE A 238 1.91 -17.87 -5.96
N SER A 239 1.89 -18.86 -5.05
CA SER A 239 1.33 -20.20 -5.30
C SER A 239 -0.12 -20.15 -5.79
N ILE A 240 -0.84 -19.05 -5.53
CA ILE A 240 -2.20 -18.79 -6.03
C ILE A 240 -2.30 -18.90 -7.56
N VAL A 241 -1.22 -18.63 -8.29
CA VAL A 241 -1.16 -18.79 -9.76
C VAL A 241 -1.47 -20.24 -10.17
N MET A 242 -1.10 -21.20 -9.33
CA MET A 242 -1.31 -22.63 -9.60
C MET A 242 -2.54 -23.18 -8.90
N SER A 243 -2.84 -22.74 -7.68
CA SER A 243 -4.02 -23.20 -6.94
C SER A 243 -5.32 -22.62 -7.48
N GLU A 244 -5.32 -21.35 -7.93
CA GLU A 244 -6.49 -20.63 -8.43
C GLU A 244 -6.19 -19.88 -9.75
N PRO A 245 -5.78 -20.59 -10.81
CA PRO A 245 -5.32 -19.97 -12.05
C PRO A 245 -6.39 -19.11 -12.74
N ILE A 246 -7.66 -19.49 -12.61
CA ILE A 246 -8.76 -18.73 -13.21
C ILE A 246 -8.91 -17.37 -12.53
N ARG A 247 -8.86 -17.31 -11.20
CA ARG A 247 -8.91 -16.05 -10.45
C ARG A 247 -7.75 -15.14 -10.82
N PHE A 248 -6.53 -15.69 -10.87
CA PHE A 248 -5.35 -14.95 -11.28
C PHE A 248 -5.49 -14.36 -12.70
N ILE A 249 -5.93 -15.15 -13.68
CA ILE A 249 -6.12 -14.69 -15.06
C ILE A 249 -7.22 -13.62 -15.15
N GLN A 250 -8.28 -13.73 -14.38
CA GLN A 250 -9.33 -12.71 -14.33
C GLN A 250 -8.86 -11.42 -13.65
N ALA A 251 -7.98 -11.52 -12.67
CA ALA A 251 -7.42 -10.36 -11.96
C ALA A 251 -6.44 -9.56 -12.85
N LEU A 252 -5.71 -10.21 -13.75
CA LEU A 252 -4.69 -9.54 -14.57
C LEU A 252 -5.19 -8.31 -15.37
N PRO A 253 -6.29 -8.35 -16.14
CA PRO A 253 -6.77 -7.19 -16.89
C PRO A 253 -7.15 -6.02 -15.97
N ILE A 254 -7.76 -6.31 -14.83
CA ILE A 254 -8.18 -5.30 -13.85
C ILE A 254 -6.96 -4.73 -13.14
N SER A 255 -5.97 -5.55 -12.83
CA SER A 255 -4.68 -5.11 -12.32
C SER A 255 -3.96 -4.20 -13.33
N VAL A 256 -3.91 -4.56 -14.62
CA VAL A 256 -3.36 -3.67 -15.66
C VAL A 256 -4.09 -2.33 -15.66
N PHE A 257 -5.41 -2.34 -15.60
CA PHE A 257 -6.20 -1.10 -15.58
C PHE A 257 -5.89 -0.28 -14.31
N GLY A 258 -5.99 -0.86 -13.14
CA GLY A 258 -5.73 -0.17 -11.86
C GLY A 258 -4.29 0.33 -11.77
N VAL A 259 -3.32 -0.57 -11.92
CA VAL A 259 -1.89 -0.24 -11.76
C VAL A 259 -1.38 0.69 -12.87
N ILE A 260 -1.55 0.30 -14.14
CA ILE A 260 -0.95 1.04 -15.25
C ILE A 260 -1.75 2.28 -15.62
N ILE A 261 -3.09 2.17 -15.75
CA ILE A 261 -3.90 3.29 -16.24
C ILE A 261 -4.19 4.26 -15.11
N VAL A 262 -4.79 3.78 -14.01
CA VAL A 262 -5.24 4.66 -12.93
C VAL A 262 -4.05 5.27 -12.17
N TYR A 263 -3.21 4.45 -11.56
CA TYR A 263 -2.09 4.95 -10.74
C TYR A 263 -0.88 5.35 -11.58
N GLY A 264 -0.54 4.60 -12.63
CA GLY A 264 0.59 4.87 -13.49
C GLY A 264 0.36 6.09 -14.39
N LEU A 265 -0.53 5.98 -15.36
CA LEU A 265 -0.71 7.05 -16.35
C LEU A 265 -1.42 8.27 -15.77
N VAL A 266 -2.49 8.09 -15.00
CA VAL A 266 -3.26 9.21 -14.44
C VAL A 266 -2.61 9.73 -13.17
N GLY A 267 -2.37 8.89 -12.17
CA GLY A 267 -1.84 9.30 -10.86
C GLY A 267 -0.44 9.94 -10.93
N MET A 268 0.46 9.41 -11.75
CA MET A 268 1.79 10.00 -12.01
C MET A 268 1.78 11.08 -13.10
N VAL A 269 0.60 11.43 -13.66
CA VAL A 269 0.43 12.41 -14.74
C VAL A 269 1.31 12.10 -15.97
N LEU A 270 1.42 10.83 -16.33
CA LEU A 270 2.23 10.40 -17.49
C LEU A 270 1.43 10.40 -18.81
N TRP A 271 0.11 10.30 -18.74
CA TRP A 271 -0.76 10.20 -19.92
C TRP A 271 -0.58 11.34 -20.95
N PRO A 272 -0.27 12.60 -20.56
CA PRO A 272 -0.04 13.68 -21.53
C PRO A 272 1.18 13.46 -22.43
N PHE A 273 2.13 12.66 -21.96
CA PHE A 273 3.40 12.39 -22.64
C PHE A 273 3.41 10.99 -23.28
N ALA A 274 2.53 10.10 -22.87
CA ALA A 274 2.60 8.66 -23.18
C ALA A 274 2.61 8.37 -24.69
N ARG A 275 1.72 9.01 -25.46
CA ARG A 275 1.63 8.78 -26.91
C ARG A 275 2.90 9.20 -27.64
N GLN A 276 3.37 10.41 -27.41
CA GLN A 276 4.57 10.94 -28.06
C GLN A 276 5.80 10.11 -27.68
N THR A 277 5.96 9.79 -26.38
CA THR A 277 7.04 8.94 -25.90
C THR A 277 7.01 7.57 -26.58
N TRP A 278 5.84 6.94 -26.68
CA TRP A 278 5.68 5.64 -27.32
C TRP A 278 6.05 5.66 -28.81
N GLU A 279 5.68 6.72 -29.54
CA GLU A 279 6.02 6.88 -30.94
C GLU A 279 7.55 7.08 -31.12
N GLN A 280 8.17 7.91 -30.30
CA GLN A 280 9.62 8.23 -30.37
C GLN A 280 10.53 7.11 -29.85
N MET A 281 10.04 6.24 -28.96
CA MET A 281 10.81 5.08 -28.47
C MET A 281 11.33 4.19 -29.59
N SER A 282 10.64 4.12 -30.73
CA SER A 282 11.07 3.31 -31.88
C SER A 282 12.31 3.89 -32.57
N GLU A 283 12.50 5.19 -32.51
CA GLU A 283 13.57 5.93 -33.16
C GLU A 283 14.83 6.09 -32.28
N THR A 284 14.64 5.89 -30.96
CA THR A 284 15.71 6.00 -29.98
C THR A 284 16.56 4.72 -29.98
N SER A 285 17.89 4.87 -30.17
CA SER A 285 18.83 3.75 -30.19
C SER A 285 19.85 3.77 -29.05
N ASP A 286 19.65 4.64 -28.05
CA ASP A 286 20.54 4.75 -26.90
C ASP A 286 20.36 3.54 -25.95
N ARG A 287 21.48 2.85 -25.69
CA ARG A 287 21.51 1.66 -24.84
C ARG A 287 21.03 1.92 -23.41
N VAL A 288 21.42 3.05 -22.83
CA VAL A 288 21.02 3.42 -21.45
C VAL A 288 19.50 3.59 -21.34
N THR A 289 18.90 4.22 -22.35
CA THR A 289 17.43 4.35 -22.45
C THR A 289 16.76 2.99 -22.63
N GLY A 290 17.38 2.10 -23.41
CA GLY A 290 16.91 0.72 -23.55
C GLY A 290 16.94 -0.06 -22.24
N GLU A 291 17.98 0.06 -21.44
CA GLU A 291 18.10 -0.57 -20.13
C GLU A 291 17.09 0.00 -19.12
N LEU A 292 16.91 1.33 -19.13
CA LEU A 292 15.89 1.99 -18.32
C LEU A 292 14.48 1.51 -18.70
N SER A 293 14.23 1.37 -20.00
CA SER A 293 12.94 0.84 -20.50
C SER A 293 12.73 -0.60 -20.08
N LEU A 294 13.77 -1.43 -20.14
CA LEU A 294 13.71 -2.82 -19.66
C LEU A 294 13.41 -2.88 -18.17
N PHE A 295 14.08 -2.04 -17.37
CA PHE A 295 13.86 -1.96 -15.93
C PHE A 295 12.43 -1.53 -15.60
N VAL A 296 11.95 -0.41 -16.16
CA VAL A 296 10.58 0.10 -15.93
C VAL A 296 9.55 -0.93 -16.36
N GLY A 297 9.75 -1.55 -17.55
CA GLY A 297 8.85 -2.60 -18.04
C GLY A 297 8.79 -3.80 -17.09
N THR A 298 9.96 -4.32 -16.70
CA THR A 298 10.04 -5.51 -15.82
C THR A 298 9.39 -5.25 -14.47
N MET A 299 9.69 -4.12 -13.84
CA MET A 299 9.09 -3.76 -12.57
C MET A 299 7.58 -3.52 -12.69
N ALA A 300 7.11 -2.88 -13.76
CA ALA A 300 5.68 -2.71 -14.00
C ALA A 300 4.97 -4.06 -14.18
N GLY A 301 5.57 -4.99 -14.91
CA GLY A 301 5.03 -6.35 -15.06
C GLY A 301 4.99 -7.13 -13.76
N LEU A 302 6.06 -7.02 -12.93
CA LEU A 302 6.12 -7.61 -11.60
C LEU A 302 5.00 -7.06 -10.71
N ILE A 303 4.82 -5.75 -10.67
CA ILE A 303 3.80 -5.09 -9.83
C ILE A 303 2.39 -5.50 -10.27
N VAL A 304 2.11 -5.52 -11.58
CA VAL A 304 0.81 -5.94 -12.11
C VAL A 304 0.50 -7.39 -11.72
N ALA A 305 1.46 -8.30 -11.90
CA ALA A 305 1.26 -9.71 -11.56
C ALA A 305 1.16 -9.92 -10.04
N TYR A 306 1.96 -9.19 -9.25
CA TYR A 306 1.89 -9.20 -7.80
C TYR A 306 0.51 -8.76 -7.30
N VAL A 307 0.00 -7.63 -7.78
CA VAL A 307 -1.34 -7.14 -7.40
C VAL A 307 -2.44 -8.13 -7.81
N ALA A 308 -2.31 -8.77 -8.97
CA ALA A 308 -3.25 -9.81 -9.37
C ALA A 308 -3.22 -11.03 -8.44
N CYS A 309 -2.01 -11.47 -8.00
CA CYS A 309 -1.87 -12.53 -7.00
C CYS A 309 -2.47 -12.12 -5.66
N LEU A 310 -2.18 -10.90 -5.20
CA LEU A 310 -2.67 -10.37 -3.94
C LEU A 310 -4.20 -10.38 -3.90
N TRP A 311 -4.85 -9.81 -4.91
CA TRP A 311 -6.31 -9.80 -4.97
C TRP A 311 -6.93 -11.20 -5.02
N ALA A 312 -6.34 -12.12 -5.81
CA ALA A 312 -6.81 -13.50 -5.87
C ALA A 312 -6.66 -14.21 -4.50
N TYR A 313 -5.53 -14.02 -3.84
CA TYR A 313 -5.23 -14.60 -2.53
C TYR A 313 -6.14 -14.05 -1.44
N GLU A 314 -6.20 -12.73 -1.30
CA GLU A 314 -7.02 -12.05 -0.28
C GLU A 314 -8.51 -12.34 -0.46
N SER A 315 -9.00 -12.47 -1.71
CA SER A 315 -10.40 -12.81 -1.95
C SER A 315 -10.82 -14.16 -1.37
N ILE A 316 -9.87 -15.13 -1.30
CA ILE A 316 -10.11 -16.42 -0.67
C ILE A 316 -9.97 -16.30 0.83
N LEU A 317 -8.91 -15.62 1.27
CA LEU A 317 -8.60 -15.43 2.67
C LEU A 317 -9.77 -14.81 3.44
N TRP A 318 -10.39 -13.79 2.83
CA TRP A 318 -11.49 -13.04 3.44
C TRP A 318 -12.88 -13.54 3.02
N ASP A 319 -12.97 -14.68 2.32
CA ASP A 319 -14.23 -15.23 1.77
C ASP A 319 -15.09 -14.15 1.06
N SER A 320 -14.43 -13.24 0.38
CA SER A 320 -15.09 -12.09 -0.22
C SER A 320 -15.62 -12.37 -1.63
N ALA A 321 -16.65 -11.62 -2.01
CA ALA A 321 -17.33 -11.81 -3.30
C ALA A 321 -16.41 -11.55 -4.50
N TRP A 322 -15.99 -12.63 -5.17
CA TRP A 322 -15.26 -12.57 -6.43
C TRP A 322 -16.21 -12.31 -7.61
N PRO A 323 -15.94 -11.42 -8.58
CA PRO A 323 -14.69 -10.64 -8.76
C PRO A 323 -14.70 -9.25 -8.09
N TRP A 324 -15.71 -8.89 -7.32
CA TRP A 324 -15.89 -7.55 -6.76
C TRP A 324 -14.79 -7.13 -5.80
N HIS A 325 -14.15 -8.09 -5.16
CA HIS A 325 -13.00 -7.88 -4.29
C HIS A 325 -11.89 -7.01 -4.96
N MET A 326 -11.65 -7.21 -6.26
CA MET A 326 -10.66 -6.43 -7.00
C MET A 326 -10.94 -4.92 -7.03
N TRP A 327 -12.22 -4.53 -6.94
CA TRP A 327 -12.61 -3.13 -6.91
C TRP A 327 -12.52 -2.54 -5.50
N THR A 328 -12.87 -3.30 -4.49
CA THR A 328 -12.79 -2.88 -3.08
C THR A 328 -11.35 -2.71 -2.62
N MET A 329 -10.43 -3.55 -3.12
CA MET A 329 -8.98 -3.51 -2.81
C MET A 329 -8.16 -2.79 -3.88
N GLY A 330 -8.79 -1.90 -4.65
CA GLY A 330 -8.14 -1.20 -5.77
C GLY A 330 -6.97 -0.28 -5.40
N ASN A 331 -6.81 0.09 -4.13
CA ASN A 331 -5.71 0.92 -3.63
C ASN A 331 -4.31 0.29 -3.83
N ASN A 332 -4.21 -1.02 -3.97
CA ASN A 332 -2.93 -1.72 -4.21
C ASN A 332 -2.25 -1.32 -5.54
N GLY A 333 -2.99 -0.70 -6.46
CA GLY A 333 -2.42 -0.10 -7.66
C GLY A 333 -1.37 0.98 -7.39
N ARG A 334 -1.36 1.58 -6.18
CA ARG A 334 -0.40 2.59 -5.75
C ARG A 334 1.06 2.13 -5.81
N TYR A 335 1.33 0.82 -5.74
CA TYR A 335 2.69 0.29 -5.80
C TYR A 335 3.46 0.70 -7.07
N ILE A 336 2.78 1.04 -8.17
CA ILE A 336 3.44 1.51 -9.40
C ILE A 336 4.16 2.86 -9.18
N THR A 337 3.77 3.64 -8.18
CA THR A 337 4.35 4.97 -7.91
C THR A 337 5.82 4.92 -7.54
N ILE A 338 6.33 3.75 -7.09
CA ILE A 338 7.76 3.52 -6.88
C ILE A 338 8.59 3.69 -8.17
N LEU A 339 7.95 3.61 -9.33
CA LEU A 339 8.56 3.83 -10.64
C LEU A 339 8.44 5.26 -11.16
N ALA A 340 7.91 6.21 -10.38
CA ALA A 340 7.69 7.58 -10.85
C ALA A 340 8.98 8.21 -11.39
N ILE A 341 10.08 8.18 -10.64
CA ILE A 341 11.36 8.76 -11.08
C ILE A 341 11.92 8.06 -12.32
N PRO A 342 12.06 6.72 -12.37
CA PRO A 342 12.49 6.03 -13.57
C PRO A 342 11.62 6.34 -14.80
N SER A 343 10.31 6.48 -14.60
CA SER A 343 9.38 6.82 -15.69
C SER A 343 9.55 8.24 -16.19
N TYR A 344 9.75 9.22 -15.30
CA TYR A 344 10.05 10.60 -15.69
C TYR A 344 11.37 10.69 -16.45
N LEU A 345 12.41 10.01 -15.99
CA LEU A 345 13.70 9.93 -16.69
C LEU A 345 13.57 9.28 -18.07
N LEU A 346 12.77 8.23 -18.19
CA LEU A 346 12.51 7.58 -19.47
C LEU A 346 11.86 8.53 -20.47
N ILE A 347 10.82 9.25 -20.04
CA ILE A 347 10.14 10.24 -20.88
C ILE A 347 11.11 11.34 -21.29
N GLN A 348 11.88 11.89 -20.36
CA GLN A 348 12.85 12.94 -20.64
C GLN A 348 13.94 12.49 -21.65
N ARG A 349 14.43 11.25 -21.52
CA ARG A 349 15.44 10.72 -22.44
C ARG A 349 14.91 10.43 -23.84
N VAL A 350 13.66 9.97 -23.94
CA VAL A 350 13.07 9.60 -25.24
C VAL A 350 12.63 10.83 -26.02
N ASN A 351 11.97 11.80 -25.41
CA ASN A 351 11.38 12.92 -26.14
C ASN A 351 11.97 14.29 -25.80
N ASN A 352 12.95 14.37 -24.92
CA ASN A 352 13.61 15.61 -24.45
C ASN A 352 12.64 16.71 -23.98
N ASP A 353 11.38 16.38 -23.68
CA ASP A 353 10.31 17.35 -23.51
C ASP A 353 9.35 16.99 -22.37
N LEU A 354 9.91 16.77 -21.19
CA LEU A 354 9.13 16.66 -19.96
C LEU A 354 8.77 18.08 -19.48
N ASN A 355 7.79 18.69 -20.15
CA ASN A 355 7.34 20.04 -19.84
C ASN A 355 5.94 20.03 -19.22
N TRP A 356 5.90 20.19 -17.90
CA TRP A 356 4.66 20.24 -17.11
C TRP A 356 3.76 21.44 -17.40
N ARG A 357 4.29 22.48 -18.04
CA ARG A 357 3.54 23.71 -18.39
C ARG A 357 2.74 23.58 -19.67
N LYS A 358 2.80 22.45 -20.36
CA LYS A 358 1.91 22.17 -21.49
C LYS A 358 0.44 22.06 -21.01
N PRO A 359 -0.51 22.55 -21.80
CA PRO A 359 -1.94 22.53 -21.41
C PRO A 359 -2.44 21.16 -20.94
N MET A 360 -2.04 20.07 -21.63
CA MET A 360 -2.44 18.72 -21.29
C MET A 360 -1.83 18.24 -19.98
N ALA A 361 -0.59 18.61 -19.68
CA ALA A 361 0.06 18.27 -18.41
C ALA A 361 -0.60 19.04 -17.24
N VAL A 362 -0.90 20.32 -17.46
CA VAL A 362 -1.66 21.12 -16.48
C VAL A 362 -3.04 20.52 -16.25
N ALA A 363 -3.74 20.09 -17.29
CA ALA A 363 -5.02 19.40 -17.15
C ALA A 363 -4.88 18.11 -16.33
N GLY A 364 -3.81 17.35 -16.54
CA GLY A 364 -3.50 16.16 -15.73
C GLY A 364 -3.27 16.50 -14.25
N LEU A 365 -2.50 17.56 -13.98
CA LEU A 365 -2.29 18.04 -12.61
C LEU A 365 -3.58 18.48 -11.94
N LEU A 366 -4.42 19.25 -12.65
CA LEU A 366 -5.71 19.67 -12.12
C LEU A 366 -6.67 18.50 -11.89
N LEU A 367 -6.55 17.43 -12.67
CA LEU A 367 -7.35 16.20 -12.49
C LEU A 367 -6.99 15.46 -11.19
N ILE A 368 -5.69 15.36 -10.88
CA ILE A 368 -5.26 14.64 -9.66
C ILE A 368 -5.33 15.51 -8.39
N LEU A 369 -5.33 16.84 -8.52
CA LEU A 369 -5.25 17.75 -7.39
C LEU A 369 -6.34 17.53 -6.31
N PRO A 370 -7.64 17.35 -6.65
CA PRO A 370 -8.65 17.04 -5.64
C PRO A 370 -8.36 15.76 -4.88
N ILE A 371 -7.86 14.73 -5.57
CA ILE A 371 -7.50 13.44 -4.97
C ILE A 371 -6.27 13.60 -4.06
N SER A 372 -5.29 14.40 -4.49
CA SER A 372 -4.10 14.72 -3.68
C SER A 372 -4.47 15.49 -2.41
N MET A 373 -5.41 16.42 -2.52
CA MET A 373 -5.95 17.15 -1.36
C MET A 373 -6.69 16.20 -0.42
N ALA A 374 -7.57 15.35 -0.94
CA ALA A 374 -8.26 14.35 -0.13
C ALA A 374 -7.26 13.42 0.58
N ALA A 375 -6.26 12.90 -0.14
CA ALA A 375 -5.23 12.02 0.42
C ALA A 375 -4.39 12.69 1.53
N GLY A 376 -4.18 14.02 1.46
CA GLY A 376 -3.38 14.75 2.42
C GLY A 376 -4.17 15.30 3.61
N ILE A 377 -5.42 15.71 3.40
CA ILE A 377 -6.22 16.38 4.45
C ILE A 377 -7.03 15.36 5.26
N HIS A 378 -7.42 14.25 4.62
CA HIS A 378 -8.15 13.19 5.33
C HIS A 378 -7.23 12.49 6.33
N GLY A 379 -7.46 12.73 7.62
CA GLY A 379 -6.59 12.29 8.72
C GLY A 379 -6.62 10.78 8.96
N GLN A 380 -7.59 10.06 8.40
CA GLN A 380 -7.82 8.64 8.71
C GLN A 380 -7.97 8.35 10.22
N THR A 381 -8.60 9.26 10.95
CA THR A 381 -9.12 8.90 12.27
C THR A 381 -10.16 7.81 12.07
N TYR A 382 -9.91 6.67 12.67
CA TYR A 382 -10.83 5.54 12.55
C TYR A 382 -11.93 5.69 13.60
N TRP A 383 -13.14 5.25 13.26
CA TRP A 383 -14.24 5.16 14.23
C TRP A 383 -13.86 4.28 15.42
N THR A 384 -12.96 3.33 15.23
CA THR A 384 -12.39 2.46 16.25
C THR A 384 -11.65 3.22 17.33
N ASP A 385 -11.06 4.38 17.03
CA ASP A 385 -10.31 5.18 18.00
C ASP A 385 -11.28 5.79 19.00
N ASP A 386 -12.37 6.39 18.52
CA ASP A 386 -13.43 6.96 19.38
C ASP A 386 -14.10 5.87 20.22
N ALA A 387 -14.36 4.69 19.63
CA ALA A 387 -14.95 3.57 20.33
C ALA A 387 -14.00 2.97 21.37
N ALA A 388 -12.69 2.89 21.08
CA ALA A 388 -11.68 2.41 22.01
C ALA A 388 -11.50 3.35 23.21
N GLU A 389 -11.63 4.67 23.03
CA GLU A 389 -11.59 5.65 24.13
C GLU A 389 -12.71 5.39 25.15
N ILE A 390 -13.90 4.93 24.67
CA ILE A 390 -15.00 4.55 25.57
C ILE A 390 -14.61 3.34 26.41
N LEU A 391 -14.03 2.31 25.81
CA LEU A 391 -13.59 1.13 26.55
C LEU A 391 -12.44 1.45 27.50
N SER A 392 -11.45 2.23 27.06
CA SER A 392 -10.34 2.68 27.91
C SER A 392 -10.81 3.34 29.18
N THR A 393 -11.88 4.15 29.08
CA THR A 393 -12.41 4.92 30.19
C THR A 393 -13.26 4.11 31.16
N HIS A 394 -13.99 3.10 30.67
CA HIS A 394 -15.08 2.47 31.43
C HIS A 394 -14.89 0.97 31.66
N MET A 395 -14.02 0.32 30.89
CA MET A 395 -13.76 -1.12 31.00
C MET A 395 -12.87 -1.40 32.20
N GLU A 396 -13.17 -2.45 32.97
CA GLU A 396 -12.34 -2.90 34.08
C GLU A 396 -11.20 -3.81 33.58
N ASP A 397 -10.20 -4.05 34.42
CA ASP A 397 -9.12 -5.00 34.12
C ASP A 397 -9.69 -6.43 34.08
N ASP A 398 -9.09 -7.31 33.30
CA ASP A 398 -9.52 -8.69 33.07
C ASP A 398 -10.91 -8.82 32.42
N GLU A 399 -11.42 -7.78 31.77
CA GLU A 399 -12.68 -7.84 31.00
C GLU A 399 -12.40 -8.13 29.52
N ASP A 400 -13.36 -8.82 28.90
CA ASP A 400 -13.33 -9.14 27.47
C ASP A 400 -14.36 -8.31 26.70
N PHE A 401 -14.10 -8.06 25.44
CA PHE A 401 -15.06 -7.45 24.54
C PHE A 401 -15.31 -8.29 23.28
N LEU A 402 -16.50 -8.16 22.71
CA LEU A 402 -16.88 -8.77 21.44
C LEU A 402 -16.99 -7.70 20.36
N PHE A 403 -16.22 -7.87 19.28
CA PHE A 403 -16.18 -6.95 18.15
C PHE A 403 -16.89 -7.56 16.95
N ILE A 404 -17.94 -6.89 16.45
CA ILE A 404 -18.75 -7.36 15.32
C ILE A 404 -18.47 -6.51 14.09
N HIS A 405 -17.85 -7.12 13.09
CA HIS A 405 -17.53 -6.48 11.83
C HIS A 405 -17.51 -7.52 10.70
N ASP A 406 -17.59 -7.06 9.42
CA ASP A 406 -17.48 -7.98 8.29
C ASP A 406 -16.10 -8.67 8.21
N ALA A 407 -16.06 -9.83 7.53
CA ALA A 407 -14.85 -10.64 7.48
C ALA A 407 -13.70 -10.01 6.71
N MET A 408 -13.99 -9.09 5.77
CA MET A 408 -12.96 -8.55 4.88
C MET A 408 -12.04 -7.53 5.57
N LEU A 409 -12.60 -6.68 6.42
CA LEU A 409 -11.84 -5.65 7.14
C LEU A 409 -11.93 -5.80 8.66
N GLY A 410 -12.76 -6.73 9.14
CA GLY A 410 -13.05 -6.89 10.55
C GLY A 410 -11.80 -7.05 11.42
N MET A 411 -10.85 -7.87 10.99
CA MET A 411 -9.62 -8.08 11.74
C MET A 411 -8.70 -6.85 11.74
N HIS A 412 -8.62 -6.13 10.63
CA HIS A 412 -7.84 -4.89 10.58
C HIS A 412 -8.40 -3.85 11.55
N TYR A 413 -9.72 -3.70 11.58
CA TYR A 413 -10.37 -2.79 12.51
C TYR A 413 -10.31 -3.28 13.95
N LEU A 414 -10.38 -4.58 14.20
CA LEU A 414 -10.21 -5.14 15.53
C LEU A 414 -8.83 -4.82 16.10
N TYR A 415 -7.77 -5.00 15.31
CA TYR A 415 -6.42 -4.66 15.75
C TYR A 415 -6.26 -3.16 15.99
N THR A 416 -6.77 -2.31 15.11
CA THR A 416 -6.77 -0.86 15.33
C THR A 416 -7.49 -0.52 16.62
N PHE A 417 -8.67 -1.07 16.83
CA PHE A 417 -9.45 -0.89 18.05
C PHE A 417 -8.70 -1.34 19.30
N HIS A 418 -8.16 -2.57 19.27
CA HIS A 418 -7.46 -3.15 20.41
C HIS A 418 -6.21 -2.35 20.79
N THR A 419 -5.45 -1.87 19.79
CA THR A 419 -4.23 -1.07 20.04
C THR A 419 -4.50 0.32 20.61
N HIS A 420 -5.72 0.84 20.48
CA HIS A 420 -6.12 2.14 21.03
C HIS A 420 -6.78 2.06 22.41
N ILE A 421 -6.93 0.86 22.97
CA ILE A 421 -7.33 0.72 24.36
C ILE A 421 -6.10 0.94 25.24
N ASP A 422 -6.14 1.92 26.16
CA ASP A 422 -5.05 2.26 27.05
C ASP A 422 -4.63 1.06 27.91
N ASP A 423 -3.32 0.80 27.96
CA ASP A 423 -2.70 -0.24 28.78
C ASP A 423 -3.32 -1.64 28.58
N VAL A 424 -3.82 -1.92 27.37
CA VAL A 424 -4.58 -3.13 27.03
C VAL A 424 -3.91 -4.44 27.48
N ASN A 425 -2.59 -4.53 27.33
CA ASN A 425 -1.81 -5.71 27.74
C ASN A 425 -1.61 -5.80 29.26
N GLU A 426 -1.40 -4.65 29.94
CA GLU A 426 -1.24 -4.59 31.38
C GLU A 426 -2.57 -4.91 32.08
N ARG A 427 -3.68 -4.48 31.47
CA ARG A 427 -5.05 -4.72 31.94
C ARG A 427 -5.61 -6.09 31.56
N ASN A 428 -4.87 -6.91 30.81
CA ASN A 428 -5.28 -8.25 30.38
C ASN A 428 -6.62 -8.30 29.65
N ILE A 429 -6.87 -7.32 28.78
CA ILE A 429 -8.11 -7.19 27.99
C ILE A 429 -8.00 -8.06 26.74
N THR A 430 -9.00 -8.89 26.48
CA THR A 430 -9.06 -9.77 25.31
C THR A 430 -10.20 -9.37 24.38
N GLY A 431 -9.90 -9.24 23.09
CA GLY A 431 -10.91 -8.99 22.05
C GLY A 431 -11.31 -10.26 21.31
N HIS A 432 -12.61 -10.46 21.14
CA HIS A 432 -13.19 -11.52 20.32
C HIS A 432 -13.83 -10.92 19.08
N TRP A 433 -13.71 -11.58 17.91
CA TRP A 433 -14.36 -11.14 16.69
C TRP A 433 -15.44 -12.10 16.21
N ARG A 434 -16.53 -11.54 15.68
CA ARG A 434 -17.56 -12.32 14.95
C ARG A 434 -18.07 -11.52 13.75
N ALA A 435 -18.49 -12.26 12.71
CA ALA A 435 -19.15 -11.67 11.56
C ALA A 435 -20.59 -11.23 11.90
N PRO A 436 -21.12 -10.16 11.29
CA PRO A 436 -22.48 -9.66 11.57
C PRO A 436 -23.57 -10.71 11.33
N ASN A 437 -23.38 -11.57 10.34
CA ASN A 437 -24.31 -12.63 9.96
C ASN A 437 -24.10 -13.96 10.72
N SER A 438 -23.19 -13.98 11.68
CA SER A 438 -22.99 -15.14 12.56
C SER A 438 -24.05 -15.20 13.67
N ASN A 439 -24.06 -16.31 14.41
CA ASN A 439 -24.96 -16.47 15.57
C ASN A 439 -24.39 -15.83 16.85
N TRP A 440 -23.64 -14.72 16.74
CA TRP A 440 -22.92 -14.08 17.85
C TRP A 440 -23.84 -13.73 19.03
N GLN A 441 -25.09 -13.32 18.78
CA GLN A 441 -26.07 -13.02 19.83
C GLN A 441 -26.41 -14.26 20.69
N SER A 442 -26.57 -15.41 20.02
CA SER A 442 -26.79 -16.68 20.72
C SER A 442 -25.57 -17.16 21.47
N GLU A 443 -24.38 -16.91 20.90
CA GLU A 443 -23.08 -17.26 21.48
C GLU A 443 -22.80 -16.42 22.74
N LEU A 444 -23.16 -15.13 22.73
CA LEU A 444 -23.00 -14.21 23.86
C LEU A 444 -23.76 -14.66 25.13
N PHE A 445 -24.89 -15.31 24.94
CA PHE A 445 -25.71 -15.82 26.05
C PHE A 445 -25.56 -17.34 26.30
N ALA A 446 -24.68 -18.01 25.54
CA ALA A 446 -24.46 -19.44 25.72
C ALA A 446 -23.50 -19.68 26.87
N GLU A 447 -23.88 -20.55 27.83
CA GLU A 447 -23.00 -21.00 28.92
C GLU A 447 -21.87 -21.94 28.43
N GLN A 448 -21.87 -22.33 27.17
CA GLN A 448 -20.96 -23.33 26.65
C GLN A 448 -19.87 -22.68 25.80
N THR A 449 -18.63 -23.08 26.06
CA THR A 449 -17.51 -22.78 25.19
C THR A 449 -17.75 -23.38 23.81
N ILE A 450 -17.83 -22.55 22.79
CA ILE A 450 -17.89 -23.00 21.40
C ILE A 450 -16.48 -23.47 21.02
N GLN A 451 -16.40 -24.71 20.60
CA GLN A 451 -15.14 -25.34 20.24
C GLN A 451 -14.36 -24.43 19.29
N ASN A 452 -13.15 -24.06 19.67
CA ASN A 452 -12.21 -23.20 18.93
C ASN A 452 -12.57 -21.70 18.81
N ARG A 453 -13.53 -21.17 19.60
CA ARG A 453 -13.93 -19.75 19.51
C ARG A 453 -14.03 -19.02 20.83
N GLY A 454 -13.57 -19.63 21.89
CA GLY A 454 -13.64 -19.08 23.24
C GLY A 454 -15.07 -19.11 23.83
N ASN A 455 -15.17 -18.68 25.08
CA ASN A 455 -16.43 -18.53 25.79
C ASN A 455 -16.82 -17.06 25.84
N LEU A 456 -17.93 -16.68 25.22
CA LEU A 456 -18.41 -15.31 25.20
C LEU A 456 -19.34 -14.97 26.36
N SER A 457 -19.65 -15.92 27.27
CA SER A 457 -20.58 -15.67 28.39
C SER A 457 -20.02 -14.70 29.44
N SER A 458 -18.70 -14.49 29.48
CA SER A 458 -18.05 -13.51 30.36
C SER A 458 -17.97 -12.10 29.72
N VAL A 459 -18.26 -11.98 28.44
CA VAL A 459 -18.18 -10.71 27.72
C VAL A 459 -19.25 -9.76 28.18
N LYS A 460 -18.86 -8.58 28.63
CA LYS A 460 -19.74 -7.51 29.06
C LYS A 460 -19.76 -6.31 28.13
N TRP A 461 -18.94 -6.33 27.09
CA TRP A 461 -18.80 -5.26 26.13
C TRP A 461 -18.99 -5.77 24.70
N VAL A 462 -19.85 -5.12 23.93
CA VAL A 462 -20.04 -5.44 22.51
C VAL A 462 -19.84 -4.19 21.67
N VAL A 463 -18.97 -4.27 20.69
CA VAL A 463 -18.66 -3.19 19.75
C VAL A 463 -19.21 -3.57 18.39
N LEU A 464 -20.12 -2.77 17.88
CA LEU A 464 -20.77 -2.97 16.58
C LEU A 464 -20.21 -1.99 15.56
N ALA A 465 -19.67 -2.52 14.47
CA ALA A 465 -19.18 -1.73 13.35
C ALA A 465 -20.30 -0.90 12.68
N PRO A 466 -19.94 0.14 11.92
CA PRO A 466 -20.91 0.92 11.16
C PRO A 466 -21.84 0.07 10.31
N GLY A 467 -23.14 0.27 10.48
CA GLY A 467 -24.18 -0.46 9.75
C GLY A 467 -24.53 -1.84 10.32
N VAL A 468 -23.95 -2.22 11.44
CA VAL A 468 -24.34 -3.41 12.20
C VAL A 468 -25.32 -3.00 13.29
N GLU A 469 -26.46 -3.67 13.37
CA GLU A 469 -27.50 -3.38 14.35
C GLU A 469 -27.72 -4.58 15.28
N TRP A 470 -27.99 -4.30 16.56
CA TRP A 470 -28.47 -5.29 17.51
C TRP A 470 -29.99 -5.11 17.62
N GLU A 471 -30.78 -5.99 16.99
CA GLU A 471 -32.21 -5.82 16.83
C GLU A 471 -32.95 -5.88 18.16
N GLU A 472 -32.59 -6.78 19.06
CA GLU A 472 -33.26 -7.01 20.34
C GLU A 472 -32.25 -7.13 21.50
N PRO A 473 -31.58 -6.02 21.88
CA PRO A 473 -30.65 -6.04 22.99
C PRO A 473 -31.42 -6.26 24.31
N PRO A 474 -30.88 -7.03 25.28
CA PRO A 474 -31.47 -7.18 26.59
C PRO A 474 -31.59 -5.84 27.34
N GLU A 475 -32.59 -5.75 28.24
CA GLU A 475 -32.89 -4.52 29.00
C GLU A 475 -31.73 -4.06 29.92
N ASP A 476 -30.82 -4.95 30.29
CA ASP A 476 -29.68 -4.68 31.14
C ASP A 476 -28.47 -4.15 30.37
N TRP A 477 -28.53 -4.08 29.05
CA TRP A 477 -27.47 -3.51 28.19
C TRP A 477 -27.79 -2.05 27.85
N GLN A 478 -26.74 -1.21 27.91
CA GLN A 478 -26.80 0.21 27.52
C GLN A 478 -25.84 0.45 26.38
N SER A 479 -26.18 1.37 25.48
CA SER A 479 -25.31 1.71 24.34
C SER A 479 -24.91 3.16 24.34
N LYS A 480 -23.73 3.42 23.77
CA LYS A 480 -23.26 4.70 23.29
C LYS A 480 -22.98 4.60 21.80
N THR A 481 -23.42 5.59 21.04
CA THR A 481 -23.32 5.59 19.58
C THR A 481 -22.42 6.71 19.08
N GLY A 482 -21.80 6.49 17.93
CA GLY A 482 -21.05 7.53 17.21
C GLY A 482 -21.18 7.35 15.72
N MET A 483 -20.67 8.31 14.96
CA MET A 483 -20.75 8.29 13.50
C MET A 483 -19.36 8.12 12.91
N ALA A 484 -19.19 7.09 12.09
CA ALA A 484 -17.97 6.93 11.29
C ALA A 484 -17.97 7.88 10.10
N ASP A 485 -16.81 8.45 9.81
CA ASP A 485 -16.58 9.25 8.58
C ASP A 485 -16.84 8.38 7.34
N PHE A 486 -17.40 8.99 6.30
CA PHE A 486 -17.69 8.33 5.03
C PHE A 486 -16.48 7.58 4.43
N MET A 487 -15.28 8.14 4.55
CA MET A 487 -14.04 7.52 4.06
C MET A 487 -13.57 6.33 4.91
N ASN A 488 -14.11 6.16 6.11
CA ASN A 488 -13.81 5.09 7.05
C ASN A 488 -14.99 4.10 7.21
N GLY A 489 -15.72 3.89 6.12
CA GLY A 489 -16.85 2.97 6.08
C GLY A 489 -18.21 3.65 6.22
N GLY A 490 -18.28 4.83 6.84
CA GLY A 490 -19.52 5.60 7.02
C GLY A 490 -20.58 4.87 7.86
N GLY A 491 -21.44 5.61 8.53
CA GLY A 491 -22.55 5.05 9.29
C GLY A 491 -22.36 5.10 10.79
N GLU A 492 -23.42 4.71 11.50
CA GLU A 492 -23.48 4.68 12.96
C GLU A 492 -22.79 3.41 13.48
N TRP A 493 -21.88 3.57 14.43
CA TRP A 493 -21.28 2.49 15.20
C TRP A 493 -21.79 2.54 16.64
N GLN A 494 -21.72 1.44 17.37
CA GLN A 494 -22.29 1.30 18.71
C GLN A 494 -21.31 0.58 19.64
N VAL A 495 -21.21 1.06 20.87
CA VAL A 495 -20.58 0.34 21.98
C VAL A 495 -21.65 0.03 23.01
N TRP A 496 -21.83 -1.23 23.31
CA TRP A 496 -22.78 -1.73 24.30
C TRP A 496 -22.07 -2.22 25.55
N SER A 497 -22.62 -1.93 26.70
CA SER A 497 -22.11 -2.41 27.99
C SER A 497 -23.23 -2.93 28.88
N GLN A 498 -22.98 -4.06 29.56
CA GLN A 498 -23.82 -4.60 30.62
C GLN A 498 -23.55 -3.92 31.96
N ASN A 499 -22.46 -3.18 32.11
CA ASN A 499 -22.02 -2.58 33.38
C ASN A 499 -22.78 -1.30 33.78
N GLN A 500 -23.77 -0.87 33.02
CA GLN A 500 -24.58 0.36 33.26
C GLN A 500 -23.70 1.62 33.49
N VAL A 501 -22.64 1.76 32.73
CA VAL A 501 -21.65 2.85 32.89
C VAL A 501 -22.05 4.14 32.16
N PHE A 502 -23.02 4.05 31.23
CA PHE A 502 -23.48 5.22 30.48
C PHE A 502 -24.57 5.96 31.25
N SER A 503 -24.42 7.25 31.45
CA SER A 503 -25.46 8.07 32.06
C SER A 503 -26.64 8.27 31.10
N VAL A 504 -27.87 8.31 31.62
CA VAL A 504 -29.10 8.53 30.83
C VAL A 504 -29.07 9.83 30.00
N SER A 505 -28.10 10.72 30.24
CA SER A 505 -27.92 11.97 29.51
C SER A 505 -26.99 11.83 28.26
N GLU A 506 -26.39 10.68 28.04
CA GLU A 506 -25.42 10.42 26.94
C GLU A 506 -26.00 9.52 25.83
N THR A 507 -27.25 9.08 25.97
CA THR A 507 -27.96 8.27 24.98
C THR A 507 -28.76 9.09 23.97
#